data_a620ebc58f0a2c0d997bfcb628c56246
#
_entry.id   a620ebc58f0a2c0d997bfcb628c56246
#
_cell.length_a   1.000
_cell.length_b   1.000
_cell.length_c   1.000
_cell.angle_alpha   90.00
_cell.angle_beta   90.00
_cell.angle_gamma   90.00
#
_symmetry.space_group_name_H-M   'P 1'
#
loop_
_entity.id
_entity.type
_entity.pdbx_description
1 polymer ?
#
loop_
_entity_poly.entity_id
_entity_poly.type
_entity_poly.pdbx_seq_one_letter_code
_entity_poly.pdbx_strand_id
1 'polypeptide(L)'
;MAPMLGLFALLVLVANRWGQALLDDGVRLRILAPPIIGQPRFGPSGGLLALMVPIAVGAALLALLPRLATTLRWRHLLVLSALAAVAWAVALALVDGPSGLTHPMELRGHYLLDIDLVGSPRAFLRGFTEHIDDYGTHVRSHPPGLVLILWAMDRVGLGGSAWAAGLVIAGGASAVPAVLLTTRELAGEALARRALPFVVLAPAALYVASTGDALFAGVGAWGVAAVVMATGPGGSRRDVLAAAGGAVFGLALLLSYGLVLLGLLPAAVIGVRRAWRVGALAVLGGASVIGLAAIAGFWWVDGVLASRVEYLDSVASVRPYGYFLLANLAALAVTVGPATLAGVLRLRQPLTLLVGPALAIVALADVSGMSKGEVERIWLPFALFLLPAGALAADDPARLRLWRWAQVAVAVLVTTFVRTHW
;
A
#
# COMPACT_ATOMS: atom_id res chain seq x y z
N MET A 1 -26.85 -3.40 4.31
CA MET A 1 -25.59 -3.92 4.90
C MET A 1 -25.45 -5.42 4.66
N ALA A 2 -26.40 -6.25 5.10
CA ALA A 2 -26.32 -7.70 4.98
C ALA A 2 -26.00 -8.22 3.54
N PRO A 3 -26.67 -7.77 2.45
CA PRO A 3 -26.34 -8.25 1.11
C PRO A 3 -24.90 -7.96 0.69
N MET A 4 -24.36 -6.81 1.11
CA MET A 4 -22.98 -6.42 0.77
C MET A 4 -21.94 -7.23 1.55
N LEU A 5 -22.22 -7.52 2.83
CA LEU A 5 -21.38 -8.43 3.61
C LEU A 5 -21.47 -9.86 3.06
N GLY A 6 -22.65 -10.27 2.59
CA GLY A 6 -22.84 -11.54 1.91
C GLY A 6 -22.03 -11.65 0.61
N LEU A 7 -22.04 -10.60 -0.22
CA LEU A 7 -21.24 -10.54 -1.45
C LEU A 7 -19.73 -10.57 -1.15
N PHE A 8 -19.29 -9.81 -0.17
CA PHE A 8 -17.90 -9.84 0.30
C PHE A 8 -17.48 -11.25 0.75
N ALA A 9 -18.28 -11.85 1.62
CA ALA A 9 -18.02 -13.20 2.13
C ALA A 9 -18.05 -14.25 1.01
N LEU A 10 -18.99 -14.15 0.08
CA LEU A 10 -19.09 -15.04 -1.08
C LEU A 10 -17.85 -14.94 -1.98
N LEU A 11 -17.39 -13.75 -2.29
CA LEU A 11 -16.18 -13.54 -3.09
C LEU A 11 -14.96 -14.22 -2.46
N VAL A 12 -14.75 -13.99 -1.16
CA VAL A 12 -13.63 -14.59 -0.41
C VAL A 12 -13.78 -16.10 -0.33
N LEU A 13 -14.99 -16.61 -0.06
CA LEU A 13 -15.27 -18.05 0.04
C LEU A 13 -15.05 -18.77 -1.30
N VAL A 14 -15.53 -18.22 -2.40
CA VAL A 14 -15.36 -18.80 -3.75
C VAL A 14 -13.88 -18.85 -4.10
N ALA A 15 -13.13 -17.75 -3.90
CA ALA A 15 -11.70 -17.72 -4.14
C ALA A 15 -10.93 -18.72 -3.25
N ASN A 16 -11.34 -18.85 -1.98
CA ASN A 16 -10.75 -19.82 -1.06
C ASN A 16 -11.02 -21.26 -1.52
N ARG A 17 -12.28 -21.61 -1.80
CA ARG A 17 -12.65 -22.96 -2.21
C ARG A 17 -11.98 -23.38 -3.51
N TRP A 18 -11.94 -22.48 -4.49
CA TRP A 18 -11.22 -22.76 -5.74
C TRP A 18 -9.72 -22.93 -5.52
N GLY A 19 -9.11 -22.08 -4.68
CA GLY A 19 -7.70 -22.21 -4.34
C GLY A 19 -7.38 -23.52 -3.60
N GLN A 20 -8.24 -23.95 -2.66
CA GLN A 20 -8.06 -25.23 -1.97
C GLN A 20 -8.17 -26.42 -2.96
N ALA A 21 -9.16 -26.42 -3.85
CA ALA A 21 -9.29 -27.44 -4.87
C ALA A 21 -8.04 -27.55 -5.76
N LEU A 22 -7.46 -26.41 -6.17
CA LEU A 22 -6.21 -26.41 -6.93
C LEU A 22 -5.01 -26.99 -6.13
N LEU A 23 -4.95 -26.70 -4.81
CA LEU A 23 -3.92 -27.27 -3.95
C LEU A 23 -4.10 -28.79 -3.80
N ASP A 24 -5.34 -29.29 -3.64
CA ASP A 24 -5.68 -30.71 -3.55
C ASP A 24 -5.33 -31.43 -4.86
N ASP A 25 -5.48 -30.77 -6.00
CA ASP A 25 -5.05 -31.23 -7.34
C ASP A 25 -3.53 -31.15 -7.58
N GLY A 26 -2.75 -30.72 -6.57
CA GLY A 26 -1.29 -30.66 -6.63
C GLY A 26 -0.74 -29.43 -7.37
N VAL A 27 -1.56 -28.42 -7.68
CA VAL A 27 -1.13 -27.19 -8.32
C VAL A 27 -0.26 -26.35 -7.38
N ARG A 28 0.91 -25.93 -7.84
CA ARG A 28 1.87 -25.15 -7.05
C ARG A 28 1.45 -23.68 -6.94
N LEU A 29 0.51 -23.36 -6.06
CA LEU A 29 0.11 -21.97 -5.79
C LEU A 29 1.13 -21.22 -4.90
N ARG A 30 1.80 -21.92 -3.99
CA ARG A 30 2.58 -21.35 -2.87
C ARG A 30 1.76 -20.36 -2.03
N ILE A 31 0.47 -20.64 -1.87
CA ILE A 31 -0.47 -19.94 -1.01
C ILE A 31 -1.15 -21.01 -0.17
N LEU A 32 -1.02 -20.96 1.15
CA LEU A 32 -1.61 -21.98 2.05
C LEU A 32 -2.94 -21.49 2.65
N ALA A 33 -3.23 -20.21 2.60
CA ALA A 33 -4.49 -19.59 3.04
C ALA A 33 -5.18 -18.80 1.90
N PRO A 34 -5.56 -19.44 0.77
CA PRO A 34 -6.20 -18.75 -0.34
C PRO A 34 -7.38 -17.88 0.13
N PRO A 35 -7.59 -16.66 -0.43
CA PRO A 35 -6.80 -16.02 -1.48
C PRO A 35 -5.57 -15.24 -0.98
N ILE A 36 -5.31 -15.20 0.33
CA ILE A 36 -4.24 -14.42 0.96
C ILE A 36 -2.97 -15.30 1.05
N ILE A 37 -1.80 -14.70 0.79
CA ILE A 37 -0.54 -15.37 1.06
C ILE A 37 -0.27 -15.37 2.55
N GLY A 38 -0.30 -16.56 3.11
CA GLY A 38 -0.09 -16.81 4.53
C GLY A 38 -0.36 -18.26 4.89
N GLN A 39 -0.28 -18.56 6.17
CA GLN A 39 -0.57 -19.88 6.73
C GLN A 39 -1.83 -19.79 7.57
N PRO A 40 -2.81 -20.71 7.38
CA PRO A 40 -3.93 -20.82 8.30
C PRO A 40 -3.43 -21.11 9.71
N ARG A 41 -4.03 -20.49 10.70
CA ARG A 41 -3.71 -20.75 12.12
C ARG A 41 -4.96 -20.71 13.00
N PHE A 42 -4.90 -21.37 14.14
CA PHE A 42 -5.94 -21.34 15.15
C PHE A 42 -5.50 -20.44 16.32
N GLY A 43 -5.58 -19.14 16.10
CA GLY A 43 -5.26 -18.13 17.10
C GLY A 43 -3.88 -17.46 16.92
N PRO A 44 -3.65 -16.37 17.65
CA PRO A 44 -2.45 -15.55 17.54
C PRO A 44 -1.22 -16.21 18.19
N SER A 45 -0.04 -15.99 17.62
CA SER A 45 1.22 -16.54 18.16
C SER A 45 1.57 -15.93 19.52
N GLY A 46 1.18 -14.69 19.79
CA GLY A 46 1.36 -14.01 21.08
C GLY A 46 0.32 -14.38 22.14
N GLY A 47 -0.60 -15.33 21.84
CA GLY A 47 -1.66 -15.76 22.74
C GLY A 47 -2.87 -14.81 22.79
N LEU A 48 -3.89 -15.19 23.56
CA LEU A 48 -5.15 -14.44 23.66
C LEU A 48 -4.96 -13.00 24.20
N LEU A 49 -3.98 -12.77 25.07
CA LEU A 49 -3.71 -11.43 25.60
C LEU A 49 -3.18 -10.49 24.50
N ALA A 50 -2.37 -11.00 23.59
CA ALA A 50 -1.88 -10.21 22.47
C ALA A 50 -3.03 -9.77 21.53
N LEU A 51 -4.08 -10.56 21.39
CA LEU A 51 -5.27 -10.23 20.63
C LEU A 51 -6.06 -9.08 21.26
N MET A 52 -5.97 -8.88 22.56
CA MET A 52 -6.65 -7.76 23.22
C MET A 52 -6.10 -6.40 22.79
N VAL A 53 -4.82 -6.35 22.33
CA VAL A 53 -4.19 -5.10 21.90
C VAL A 53 -4.91 -4.49 20.68
N PRO A 54 -5.05 -5.18 19.52
CA PRO A 54 -5.76 -4.60 18.37
C PRO A 54 -7.26 -4.40 18.66
N ILE A 55 -7.89 -5.23 19.50
CA ILE A 55 -9.29 -5.02 19.87
C ILE A 55 -9.43 -3.72 20.67
N ALA A 56 -8.59 -3.49 21.67
CA ALA A 56 -8.65 -2.28 22.50
C ALA A 56 -8.29 -1.02 21.69
N VAL A 57 -7.22 -1.07 20.91
CA VAL A 57 -6.80 0.05 20.06
C VAL A 57 -7.86 0.35 18.99
N GLY A 58 -8.38 -0.68 18.31
CA GLY A 58 -9.46 -0.53 17.33
C GLY A 58 -10.71 0.09 17.93
N ALA A 59 -11.16 -0.37 19.10
CA ALA A 59 -12.31 0.18 19.81
C ALA A 59 -12.08 1.65 20.23
N ALA A 60 -10.89 1.97 20.74
CA ALA A 60 -10.54 3.35 21.10
C ALA A 60 -10.53 4.26 19.85
N LEU A 61 -9.92 3.84 18.76
CA LEU A 61 -9.90 4.62 17.51
C LEU A 61 -11.29 4.77 16.90
N LEU A 62 -12.14 3.73 16.96
CA LEU A 62 -13.55 3.81 16.54
C LEU A 62 -14.35 4.84 17.33
N ALA A 63 -14.07 4.99 18.62
CA ALA A 63 -14.71 6.00 19.47
C ALA A 63 -14.16 7.41 19.24
N LEU A 64 -12.84 7.54 19.06
CA LEU A 64 -12.14 8.83 19.04
C LEU A 64 -12.14 9.48 17.64
N LEU A 65 -11.77 8.74 16.57
CA LEU A 65 -11.56 9.33 15.25
C LEU A 65 -12.77 10.09 14.71
N PRO A 66 -14.04 9.61 14.82
CA PRO A 66 -15.17 10.37 14.33
C PRO A 66 -15.41 11.69 15.07
N ARG A 67 -15.12 11.72 16.38
CA ARG A 67 -15.23 12.92 17.21
C ARG A 67 -14.13 13.93 16.84
N LEU A 68 -12.89 13.46 16.78
CA LEU A 68 -11.74 14.29 16.47
C LEU A 68 -11.79 14.81 15.01
N ALA A 69 -12.39 14.04 14.11
CA ALA A 69 -12.64 14.48 12.73
C ALA A 69 -13.55 15.72 12.66
N THR A 70 -14.44 15.93 13.62
CA THR A 70 -15.33 17.10 13.64
C THR A 70 -14.80 18.28 14.44
N THR A 71 -13.93 18.04 15.42
CA THR A 71 -13.49 19.06 16.40
C THR A 71 -12.11 19.65 16.10
N LEU A 72 -11.18 18.84 15.56
CA LEU A 72 -9.81 19.28 15.34
C LEU A 72 -9.65 20.19 14.11
N ARG A 73 -8.73 21.15 14.21
CA ARG A 73 -8.24 21.90 13.05
C ARG A 73 -7.57 20.93 12.08
N TRP A 74 -7.72 21.17 10.77
CA TRP A 74 -7.27 20.27 9.72
C TRP A 74 -5.81 19.81 9.88
N ARG A 75 -4.88 20.74 10.15
CA ARG A 75 -3.45 20.42 10.33
C ARG A 75 -3.19 19.40 11.46
N HIS A 76 -3.90 19.55 12.57
CA HIS A 76 -3.78 18.64 13.72
C HIS A 76 -4.41 17.27 13.41
N LEU A 77 -5.50 17.28 12.61
CA LEU A 77 -6.14 16.07 12.16
C LEU A 77 -5.21 15.22 11.27
N LEU A 78 -4.41 15.84 10.40
CA LEU A 78 -3.44 15.15 9.57
C LEU A 78 -2.33 14.46 10.42
N VAL A 79 -1.79 15.17 11.42
CA VAL A 79 -0.79 14.58 12.33
C VAL A 79 -1.41 13.42 13.11
N LEU A 80 -2.60 13.64 13.68
CA LEU A 80 -3.32 12.59 14.41
C LEU A 80 -3.61 11.38 13.51
N SER A 81 -3.95 11.59 12.24
CA SER A 81 -4.25 10.50 11.30
C SER A 81 -3.04 9.60 11.07
N ALA A 82 -1.84 10.18 10.96
CA ALA A 82 -0.59 9.41 10.86
C ALA A 82 -0.30 8.64 12.15
N LEU A 83 -0.39 9.28 13.31
CA LEU A 83 -0.18 8.63 14.61
C LEU A 83 -1.18 7.50 14.87
N ALA A 84 -2.46 7.71 14.52
CA ALA A 84 -3.49 6.69 14.62
C ALA A 84 -3.24 5.51 13.68
N ALA A 85 -2.71 5.77 12.46
CA ALA A 85 -2.33 4.72 11.53
C ALA A 85 -1.13 3.90 12.05
N VAL A 86 -0.11 4.55 12.64
CA VAL A 86 0.99 3.86 13.33
C VAL A 86 0.43 2.99 14.45
N ALA A 87 -0.39 3.56 15.33
CA ALA A 87 -0.96 2.83 16.47
C ALA A 87 -1.77 1.60 16.03
N TRP A 88 -2.54 1.73 14.93
CA TRP A 88 -3.34 0.64 14.40
C TRP A 88 -2.47 -0.45 13.77
N ALA A 89 -1.50 -0.10 12.91
CA ALA A 89 -0.59 -1.06 12.28
C ALA A 89 0.25 -1.82 13.32
N VAL A 90 0.82 -1.09 14.29
CA VAL A 90 1.59 -1.68 15.40
C VAL A 90 0.72 -2.62 16.25
N ALA A 91 -0.50 -2.21 16.58
CA ALA A 91 -1.41 -3.04 17.35
C ALA A 91 -1.74 -4.37 16.65
N LEU A 92 -1.92 -4.34 15.32
CA LEU A 92 -2.17 -5.54 14.52
C LEU A 92 -0.92 -6.46 14.47
N ALA A 93 0.28 -5.91 14.33
CA ALA A 93 1.52 -6.68 14.30
C ALA A 93 1.85 -7.32 15.66
N LEU A 94 1.53 -6.65 16.78
CA LEU A 94 1.75 -7.16 18.13
C LEU A 94 0.93 -8.41 18.49
N VAL A 95 -0.02 -8.81 17.67
CA VAL A 95 -0.71 -10.11 17.79
C VAL A 95 0.27 -11.29 17.75
N ASP A 96 1.39 -11.13 17.04
CA ASP A 96 2.48 -12.10 17.00
C ASP A 96 3.61 -11.80 18.01
N GLY A 97 3.34 -10.93 18.98
CA GLY A 97 4.31 -10.45 19.96
C GLY A 97 5.22 -9.35 19.38
N PRO A 98 6.23 -8.90 20.15
CA PRO A 98 7.16 -7.85 19.72
C PRO A 98 7.91 -8.21 18.41
N SER A 99 8.20 -9.48 18.19
CA SER A 99 8.85 -9.96 16.96
C SER A 99 7.99 -9.75 15.70
N GLY A 100 6.68 -9.65 15.84
CA GLY A 100 5.79 -9.32 14.72
C GLY A 100 6.11 -7.98 14.04
N LEU A 101 6.82 -7.08 14.73
CA LEU A 101 7.26 -5.80 14.17
C LEU A 101 8.57 -5.88 13.37
N THR A 102 9.47 -6.80 13.70
CA THR A 102 10.83 -6.82 13.14
C THR A 102 11.12 -8.05 12.28
N HIS A 103 10.54 -9.19 12.66
CA HIS A 103 10.76 -10.47 11.99
C HIS A 103 10.54 -10.44 10.46
N PRO A 104 9.52 -9.76 9.91
CA PRO A 104 9.38 -9.66 8.46
C PRO A 104 10.61 -9.07 7.75
N MET A 105 11.32 -8.12 8.40
CA MET A 105 12.53 -7.52 7.85
C MET A 105 13.76 -8.44 7.87
N GLU A 106 13.71 -9.52 8.66
CA GLU A 106 14.80 -10.48 8.87
C GLU A 106 14.66 -11.74 8.00
N LEU A 107 13.53 -11.90 7.30
CA LEU A 107 13.25 -13.07 6.47
C LEU A 107 14.22 -13.14 5.28
N ARG A 108 14.54 -14.39 4.88
CA ARG A 108 15.38 -14.64 3.72
C ARG A 108 14.82 -13.98 2.46
N GLY A 109 15.70 -13.30 1.72
CA GLY A 109 15.35 -12.60 0.50
C GLY A 109 14.83 -11.17 0.72
N HIS A 110 14.77 -10.69 1.97
CA HIS A 110 14.48 -9.29 2.29
C HIS A 110 15.72 -8.40 2.20
N TYR A 111 15.49 -7.10 2.07
CA TYR A 111 16.49 -6.05 1.77
C TYR A 111 17.65 -5.98 2.78
N LEU A 112 17.44 -6.29 4.06
CA LEU A 112 18.48 -6.18 5.09
C LEU A 112 19.65 -7.13 4.87
N LEU A 113 19.40 -8.29 4.25
CA LEU A 113 20.46 -9.27 4.02
C LEU A 113 21.39 -8.87 2.87
N ASP A 114 20.98 -7.93 2.05
CA ASP A 114 21.71 -7.50 0.86
C ASP A 114 22.43 -6.14 1.05
N ILE A 115 22.30 -5.49 2.24
CA ILE A 115 22.95 -4.20 2.48
C ILE A 115 24.49 -4.31 2.46
N ASP A 116 25.05 -5.45 2.85
CA ASP A 116 26.49 -5.68 2.84
C ASP A 116 27.06 -5.80 1.42
N LEU A 117 26.21 -6.14 0.42
CA LEU A 117 26.57 -6.21 -0.99
C LEU A 117 26.73 -4.82 -1.62
N VAL A 118 26.25 -3.76 -0.97
CA VAL A 118 26.30 -2.39 -1.54
C VAL A 118 27.72 -1.87 -1.66
N GLY A 119 28.62 -2.16 -0.70
CA GLY A 119 30.01 -1.68 -0.70
C GLY A 119 30.13 -0.19 -1.01
N SER A 120 30.22 0.16 -2.30
CA SER A 120 30.16 1.53 -2.84
C SER A 120 28.83 1.75 -3.58
N PRO A 121 28.02 2.77 -3.22
CA PRO A 121 26.72 3.04 -3.88
C PRO A 121 26.84 3.22 -5.40
N ARG A 122 27.91 3.87 -5.88
CA ARG A 122 28.12 4.11 -7.30
C ARG A 122 28.49 2.83 -8.05
N ALA A 123 29.30 1.98 -7.46
CA ALA A 123 29.63 0.67 -8.07
C ALA A 123 28.41 -0.23 -8.05
N PHE A 124 27.67 -0.27 -6.96
CA PHE A 124 26.42 -1.01 -6.82
C PHE A 124 25.37 -0.60 -7.86
N LEU A 125 25.15 0.70 -8.07
CA LEU A 125 24.21 1.20 -9.07
C LEU A 125 24.62 0.82 -10.49
N ARG A 126 25.91 0.87 -10.82
CA ARG A 126 26.43 0.52 -12.16
C ARG A 126 26.32 -0.97 -12.48
N GLY A 127 26.59 -1.83 -11.50
CA GLY A 127 26.54 -3.27 -11.67
C GLY A 127 25.19 -3.89 -11.30
N PHE A 128 24.18 -3.11 -10.91
CA PHE A 128 22.95 -3.61 -10.32
C PHE A 128 22.25 -4.68 -11.16
N THR A 129 22.08 -4.43 -12.44
CA THR A 129 21.41 -5.37 -13.36
C THR A 129 22.31 -6.51 -13.80
N GLU A 130 23.63 -6.33 -13.78
CA GLU A 130 24.61 -7.36 -14.14
C GLU A 130 24.74 -8.42 -13.03
N HIS A 131 24.57 -8.00 -11.77
CA HIS A 131 24.65 -8.85 -10.58
C HIS A 131 23.29 -9.19 -9.97
N ILE A 132 22.20 -9.12 -10.75
CA ILE A 132 20.84 -9.25 -10.24
C ILE A 132 20.60 -10.60 -9.55
N ASP A 133 21.25 -11.66 -10.01
CA ASP A 133 21.14 -13.03 -9.48
C ASP A 133 21.78 -13.19 -8.10
N ASP A 134 22.71 -12.29 -7.72
CA ASP A 134 23.39 -12.33 -6.42
C ASP A 134 22.52 -11.79 -5.31
N TYR A 135 21.41 -11.07 -5.62
CA TYR A 135 20.57 -10.43 -4.62
C TYR A 135 19.39 -11.31 -4.18
N GLY A 136 18.89 -11.01 -2.99
CA GLY A 136 17.65 -11.58 -2.48
C GLY A 136 16.44 -11.21 -3.33
N THR A 137 15.38 -12.02 -3.23
CA THR A 137 14.16 -11.90 -4.06
C THR A 137 13.58 -10.48 -4.10
N HIS A 138 13.57 -9.78 -2.95
CA HIS A 138 13.00 -8.42 -2.90
C HIS A 138 13.89 -7.38 -3.59
N VAL A 139 15.22 -7.49 -3.48
CA VAL A 139 16.14 -6.56 -4.15
C VAL A 139 16.11 -6.76 -5.66
N ARG A 140 16.16 -8.01 -6.15
CA ARG A 140 16.13 -8.27 -7.60
C ARG A 140 14.79 -7.94 -8.26
N SER A 141 13.70 -7.93 -7.50
CA SER A 141 12.35 -7.61 -8.01
C SER A 141 12.01 -6.12 -7.96
N HIS A 142 12.87 -5.29 -7.37
CA HIS A 142 12.64 -3.85 -7.17
C HIS A 142 13.85 -3.02 -7.60
N PRO A 143 13.68 -1.70 -7.85
CA PRO A 143 14.81 -0.78 -8.00
C PRO A 143 15.68 -0.74 -6.75
N PRO A 144 16.94 -0.30 -6.86
CA PRO A 144 17.92 -0.32 -5.77
C PRO A 144 17.65 0.67 -4.63
N GLY A 145 16.58 1.48 -4.71
CA GLY A 145 16.36 2.60 -3.78
C GLY A 145 16.24 2.19 -2.32
N LEU A 146 15.46 1.16 -1.99
CA LEU A 146 15.26 0.78 -0.59
C LEU A 146 16.52 0.18 0.03
N VAL A 147 17.23 -0.69 -0.68
CA VAL A 147 18.48 -1.25 -0.15
C VAL A 147 19.52 -0.16 0.08
N LEU A 148 19.60 0.85 -0.80
CA LEU A 148 20.48 2.01 -0.61
C LEU A 148 20.09 2.87 0.59
N ILE A 149 18.79 3.06 0.82
CA ILE A 149 18.30 3.79 2.02
C ILE A 149 18.71 3.03 3.28
N LEU A 150 18.48 1.72 3.34
CA LEU A 150 18.81 0.90 4.50
C LEU A 150 20.33 0.84 4.72
N TRP A 151 21.13 0.74 3.65
CA TRP A 151 22.57 0.84 3.70
C TRP A 151 23.03 2.20 4.27
N ALA A 152 22.45 3.29 3.81
CA ALA A 152 22.77 4.63 4.31
C ALA A 152 22.41 4.80 5.79
N MET A 153 21.26 4.26 6.21
CA MET A 153 20.85 4.23 7.63
C MET A 153 21.86 3.45 8.48
N ASP A 154 22.30 2.29 8.03
CA ASP A 154 23.27 1.47 8.72
C ASP A 154 24.59 2.24 8.94
N ARG A 155 25.08 2.96 7.91
CA ARG A 155 26.32 3.77 7.98
C ARG A 155 26.26 4.91 8.99
N VAL A 156 25.07 5.37 9.38
CA VAL A 156 24.89 6.41 10.41
C VAL A 156 24.44 5.84 11.76
N GLY A 157 24.54 4.52 11.95
CA GLY A 157 24.21 3.85 13.22
C GLY A 157 22.71 3.56 13.41
N LEU A 158 21.90 3.66 12.35
CA LEU A 158 20.48 3.33 12.33
C LEU A 158 20.24 2.01 11.59
N GLY A 159 21.14 1.03 11.79
CA GLY A 159 21.05 -0.29 11.17
C GLY A 159 20.14 -1.26 11.92
N GLY A 160 19.84 -2.39 11.25
CA GLY A 160 19.07 -3.49 11.81
C GLY A 160 17.56 -3.41 11.62
N SER A 161 16.89 -4.50 11.98
CA SER A 161 15.47 -4.76 11.70
C SER A 161 14.53 -3.76 12.38
N ALA A 162 14.85 -3.29 13.58
CA ALA A 162 14.01 -2.33 14.30
C ALA A 162 13.94 -0.96 13.60
N TRP A 163 15.07 -0.46 13.09
CA TRP A 163 15.12 0.80 12.36
C TRP A 163 14.46 0.66 10.97
N ALA A 164 14.70 -0.46 10.29
CA ALA A 164 14.05 -0.75 9.02
C ALA A 164 12.52 -0.84 9.19
N ALA A 165 12.03 -1.55 10.22
CA ALA A 165 10.62 -1.61 10.55
C ALA A 165 10.05 -0.21 10.89
N GLY A 166 10.77 0.58 11.69
CA GLY A 166 10.38 1.96 12.00
C GLY A 166 10.22 2.82 10.75
N LEU A 167 11.16 2.73 9.80
CA LEU A 167 11.11 3.45 8.53
C LEU A 167 9.87 3.07 7.71
N VAL A 168 9.63 1.77 7.50
CA VAL A 168 8.52 1.33 6.64
C VAL A 168 7.16 1.59 7.29
N ILE A 169 7.04 1.43 8.61
CA ILE A 169 5.82 1.75 9.35
C ILE A 169 5.51 3.25 9.28
N ALA A 170 6.51 4.10 9.54
CA ALA A 170 6.35 5.54 9.46
C ALA A 170 6.00 5.99 8.04
N GLY A 171 6.69 5.43 7.03
CA GLY A 171 6.41 5.68 5.62
C GLY A 171 4.98 5.31 5.24
N GLY A 172 4.55 4.08 5.54
CA GLY A 172 3.20 3.60 5.25
C GLY A 172 2.11 4.38 5.97
N ALA A 173 2.30 4.66 7.26
CA ALA A 173 1.36 5.47 8.03
C ALA A 173 1.25 6.91 7.50
N SER A 174 2.33 7.47 6.96
CA SER A 174 2.35 8.79 6.32
C SER A 174 1.49 8.88 5.05
N ALA A 175 1.15 7.75 4.44
CA ALA A 175 0.22 7.71 3.32
C ALA A 175 -1.19 8.20 3.71
N VAL A 176 -1.62 7.97 4.95
CA VAL A 176 -2.96 8.36 5.41
C VAL A 176 -3.21 9.86 5.28
N PRO A 177 -2.38 10.77 5.84
CA PRO A 177 -2.55 12.20 5.61
C PRO A 177 -2.43 12.59 4.12
N ALA A 178 -1.60 11.94 3.31
CA ALA A 178 -1.50 12.22 1.88
C ALA A 178 -2.80 11.88 1.13
N VAL A 179 -3.41 10.72 1.42
CA VAL A 179 -4.72 10.30 0.88
C VAL A 179 -5.83 11.26 1.33
N LEU A 180 -5.81 11.70 2.60
CA LEU A 180 -6.79 12.68 3.10
C LEU A 180 -6.64 14.05 2.44
N LEU A 181 -5.40 14.51 2.19
CA LEU A 181 -5.13 15.75 1.43
C LEU A 181 -5.65 15.64 0.00
N THR A 182 -5.36 14.53 -0.67
CA THR A 182 -5.87 14.25 -2.03
C THR A 182 -7.41 14.22 -2.04
N THR A 183 -8.00 13.54 -1.07
CA THR A 183 -9.47 13.47 -0.92
C THR A 183 -10.07 14.85 -0.69
N ARG A 184 -9.46 15.67 0.17
CA ARG A 184 -9.90 17.05 0.43
C ARG A 184 -9.84 17.90 -0.82
N GLU A 185 -8.75 17.81 -1.58
CA GLU A 185 -8.55 18.60 -2.81
C GLU A 185 -9.59 18.25 -3.88
N LEU A 186 -9.95 16.98 -4.00
CA LEU A 186 -10.87 16.51 -5.04
C LEU A 186 -12.34 16.50 -4.62
N ALA A 187 -12.62 16.20 -3.35
CA ALA A 187 -13.97 15.94 -2.88
C ALA A 187 -14.40 16.80 -1.68
N GLY A 188 -13.55 17.72 -1.24
CA GLY A 188 -13.84 18.64 -0.15
C GLY A 188 -13.51 18.10 1.23
N GLU A 189 -13.34 19.04 2.19
CA GLU A 189 -12.91 18.72 3.55
C GLU A 189 -13.92 17.87 4.33
N ALA A 190 -15.21 18.11 4.13
CA ALA A 190 -16.25 17.35 4.82
C ALA A 190 -16.17 15.85 4.51
N LEU A 191 -15.96 15.49 3.24
CA LEU A 191 -15.81 14.09 2.82
C LEU A 191 -14.47 13.51 3.30
N ALA A 192 -13.38 14.26 3.23
CA ALA A 192 -12.08 13.81 3.75
C ALA A 192 -12.14 13.52 5.26
N ARG A 193 -12.80 14.37 6.05
CA ARG A 193 -13.03 14.14 7.48
C ARG A 193 -13.88 12.89 7.74
N ARG A 194 -14.92 12.68 6.94
CA ARG A 194 -15.79 11.50 7.03
C ARG A 194 -15.04 10.22 6.64
N ALA A 195 -14.08 10.30 5.71
CA ALA A 195 -13.27 9.18 5.24
C ALA A 195 -12.18 8.76 6.26
N LEU A 196 -11.73 9.67 7.14
CA LEU A 196 -10.62 9.41 8.07
C LEU A 196 -10.69 8.05 8.79
N PRO A 197 -11.79 7.66 9.46
CA PRO A 197 -11.83 6.37 10.16
C PRO A 197 -11.68 5.16 9.24
N PHE A 198 -12.13 5.27 7.98
CA PHE A 198 -12.03 4.19 6.99
C PHE A 198 -10.62 4.05 6.42
N VAL A 199 -9.91 5.17 6.26
CA VAL A 199 -8.53 5.16 5.79
C VAL A 199 -7.57 4.65 6.88
N VAL A 200 -7.79 5.06 8.15
CA VAL A 200 -6.95 4.62 9.27
C VAL A 200 -7.21 3.16 9.63
N LEU A 201 -8.48 2.76 9.78
CA LEU A 201 -8.87 1.45 10.32
C LEU A 201 -9.04 0.37 9.23
N ALA A 202 -8.59 0.63 8.01
CA ALA A 202 -8.64 -0.37 6.95
C ALA A 202 -7.81 -1.61 7.31
N PRO A 203 -8.25 -2.82 6.89
CA PRO A 203 -7.44 -4.02 7.04
C PRO A 203 -6.09 -3.92 6.33
N ALA A 204 -5.93 -3.03 5.35
CA ALA A 204 -4.67 -2.68 4.69
C ALA A 204 -3.53 -2.36 5.69
N ALA A 205 -3.86 -1.91 6.90
CA ALA A 205 -2.88 -1.65 7.96
C ALA A 205 -2.10 -2.89 8.42
N LEU A 206 -2.62 -4.11 8.16
CA LEU A 206 -1.91 -5.38 8.36
C LEU A 206 -0.59 -5.44 7.60
N TYR A 207 -0.54 -4.83 6.43
CA TYR A 207 0.59 -4.86 5.50
C TYR A 207 1.49 -3.61 5.62
N VAL A 208 1.25 -2.75 6.60
CA VAL A 208 2.08 -1.58 6.91
C VAL A 208 3.26 -1.95 7.80
N ALA A 209 3.06 -2.82 8.77
CA ALA A 209 4.14 -3.31 9.62
C ALA A 209 4.44 -4.78 9.24
N SER A 210 5.54 -5.13 8.62
CA SER A 210 6.71 -4.34 8.25
C SER A 210 7.12 -4.68 6.82
N THR A 211 6.51 -4.08 5.83
CA THR A 211 6.82 -4.35 4.42
C THR A 211 7.45 -3.13 3.73
N GLY A 212 8.35 -3.36 2.78
CA GLY A 212 8.86 -2.30 1.92
C GLY A 212 7.74 -1.59 1.14
N ASP A 213 6.69 -2.35 0.74
CA ASP A 213 5.53 -1.82 0.03
C ASP A 213 4.81 -0.70 0.80
N ALA A 214 4.85 -0.73 2.14
CA ALA A 214 4.28 0.33 2.97
C ALA A 214 5.02 1.66 2.77
N LEU A 215 6.36 1.65 2.77
CA LEU A 215 7.14 2.84 2.45
C LEU A 215 6.87 3.32 1.02
N PHE A 216 6.81 2.39 0.06
CA PHE A 216 6.51 2.70 -1.34
C PHE A 216 5.15 3.37 -1.50
N ALA A 217 4.14 2.86 -0.79
CA ALA A 217 2.81 3.46 -0.73
C ALA A 217 2.83 4.87 -0.14
N GLY A 218 3.61 5.08 0.93
CA GLY A 218 3.77 6.39 1.55
C GLY A 218 4.38 7.41 0.60
N VAL A 219 5.55 7.10 0.04
CA VAL A 219 6.25 8.01 -0.89
C VAL A 219 5.39 8.28 -2.14
N GLY A 220 4.79 7.24 -2.73
CA GLY A 220 3.89 7.39 -3.88
C GLY A 220 2.68 8.26 -3.55
N ALA A 221 2.05 8.07 -2.38
CA ALA A 221 0.89 8.86 -1.96
C ALA A 221 1.22 10.35 -1.79
N TRP A 222 2.39 10.69 -1.26
CA TRP A 222 2.83 12.09 -1.16
C TRP A 222 3.12 12.70 -2.53
N GLY A 223 3.72 11.95 -3.47
CA GLY A 223 3.90 12.38 -4.85
C GLY A 223 2.55 12.72 -5.52
N VAL A 224 1.58 11.80 -5.42
CA VAL A 224 0.21 12.01 -5.92
C VAL A 224 -0.44 13.22 -5.26
N ALA A 225 -0.40 13.31 -3.93
CA ALA A 225 -1.03 14.41 -3.19
C ALA A 225 -0.46 15.77 -3.62
N ALA A 226 0.86 15.90 -3.74
CA ALA A 226 1.52 17.13 -4.15
C ALA A 226 1.12 17.54 -5.58
N VAL A 227 1.15 16.62 -6.54
CA VAL A 227 0.75 16.90 -7.92
C VAL A 227 -0.72 17.26 -8.01
N VAL A 228 -1.61 16.52 -7.32
CA VAL A 228 -3.06 16.81 -7.31
C VAL A 228 -3.34 18.18 -6.69
N MET A 229 -2.74 18.51 -5.55
CA MET A 229 -2.87 19.82 -4.93
C MET A 229 -2.34 20.95 -5.82
N ALA A 230 -1.30 20.69 -6.61
CA ALA A 230 -0.79 21.67 -7.57
C ALA A 230 -1.78 21.97 -8.72
N THR A 231 -2.75 21.11 -9.01
CA THR A 231 -3.76 21.35 -10.07
C THR A 231 -4.87 22.32 -9.66
N GLY A 232 -5.04 22.61 -8.37
CA GLY A 232 -6.06 23.54 -7.91
C GLY A 232 -5.73 25.03 -8.22
N PRO A 233 -6.41 26.17 -7.74
CA PRO A 233 -6.15 27.60 -7.99
C PRO A 233 -4.89 28.13 -7.24
N GLY A 234 -3.99 28.96 -7.85
CA GLY A 234 -2.80 29.60 -7.24
C GLY A 234 -1.64 29.87 -8.21
N GLY A 235 -0.63 30.60 -7.74
CA GLY A 235 0.50 31.09 -8.54
C GLY A 235 1.76 30.18 -8.49
N SER A 236 2.96 30.81 -8.54
CA SER A 236 4.27 30.14 -8.63
C SER A 236 4.55 29.06 -7.58
N ARG A 237 3.95 29.14 -6.40
CA ARG A 237 4.06 28.08 -5.36
C ARG A 237 3.59 26.71 -5.85
N ARG A 238 2.69 26.67 -6.84
CA ARG A 238 2.16 25.43 -7.41
C ARG A 238 3.10 24.81 -8.42
N ASP A 239 3.80 25.65 -9.18
CA ASP A 239 4.83 25.16 -10.09
C ASP A 239 5.91 24.43 -9.29
N VAL A 240 6.32 25.02 -8.14
CA VAL A 240 7.27 24.36 -7.22
C VAL A 240 6.65 23.06 -6.64
N LEU A 241 5.38 23.10 -6.23
CA LEU A 241 4.71 21.92 -5.68
C LEU A 241 4.54 20.82 -6.74
N ALA A 242 4.26 21.18 -8.00
CA ALA A 242 4.17 20.25 -9.11
C ALA A 242 5.52 19.56 -9.39
N ALA A 243 6.61 20.35 -9.50
CA ALA A 243 7.94 19.81 -9.71
C ALA A 243 8.43 18.96 -8.53
N ALA A 244 8.22 19.41 -7.30
CA ALA A 244 8.55 18.66 -6.09
C ALA A 244 7.73 17.37 -5.97
N GLY A 245 6.42 17.43 -6.26
CA GLY A 245 5.56 16.25 -6.28
C GLY A 245 6.01 15.23 -7.34
N GLY A 246 6.41 15.72 -8.52
CA GLY A 246 7.03 14.91 -9.56
C GLY A 246 8.34 14.27 -9.11
N ALA A 247 9.21 15.02 -8.43
CA ALA A 247 10.47 14.49 -7.90
C ALA A 247 10.23 13.41 -6.83
N VAL A 248 9.26 13.62 -5.92
CA VAL A 248 8.85 12.59 -4.95
C VAL A 248 8.31 11.36 -5.67
N PHE A 249 7.55 11.53 -6.74
CA PHE A 249 7.09 10.42 -7.56
C PHE A 249 8.24 9.71 -8.28
N GLY A 250 9.24 10.44 -8.76
CA GLY A 250 10.49 9.88 -9.30
C GLY A 250 11.25 9.04 -8.27
N LEU A 251 11.31 9.48 -7.01
CA LEU A 251 11.85 8.68 -5.90
C LEU A 251 11.02 7.41 -5.66
N ALA A 252 9.68 7.50 -5.75
CA ALA A 252 8.82 6.33 -5.65
C ALA A 252 9.13 5.30 -6.76
N LEU A 253 9.41 5.74 -7.98
CA LEU A 253 9.83 4.86 -9.09
C LEU A 253 11.19 4.21 -8.87
N LEU A 254 12.06 4.79 -8.04
CA LEU A 254 13.31 4.16 -7.60
C LEU A 254 13.12 3.20 -6.42
N LEU A 255 11.91 3.10 -5.86
CA LEU A 255 11.55 2.15 -4.81
C LEU A 255 10.78 0.94 -5.38
N SER A 256 9.91 1.15 -6.38
CA SER A 256 9.15 0.06 -7.00
C SER A 256 8.78 0.39 -8.45
N TYR A 257 9.05 -0.56 -9.36
CA TYR A 257 8.70 -0.44 -10.78
C TYR A 257 7.18 -0.32 -11.01
N GLY A 258 6.39 -1.05 -10.22
CA GLY A 258 4.93 -1.06 -10.33
C GLY A 258 4.28 0.29 -10.04
N LEU A 259 4.96 1.19 -9.34
CA LEU A 259 4.43 2.52 -9.03
C LEU A 259 4.25 3.43 -10.25
N VAL A 260 4.78 3.05 -11.42
CA VAL A 260 4.48 3.77 -12.67
C VAL A 260 2.98 3.83 -12.93
N LEU A 261 2.23 2.78 -12.58
CA LEU A 261 0.78 2.75 -12.73
C LEU A 261 0.08 3.79 -11.85
N LEU A 262 0.63 4.11 -10.68
CA LEU A 262 0.07 5.11 -9.78
C LEU A 262 0.02 6.51 -10.43
N GLY A 263 0.86 6.77 -11.42
CA GLY A 263 0.87 7.99 -12.23
C GLY A 263 -0.44 8.23 -13.00
N LEU A 264 -1.24 7.20 -13.25
CA LEU A 264 -2.55 7.35 -13.89
C LEU A 264 -3.53 8.20 -13.06
N LEU A 265 -3.39 8.17 -11.72
CA LEU A 265 -4.26 8.96 -10.85
C LEU A 265 -4.05 10.47 -11.04
N PRO A 266 -2.85 11.05 -10.82
CA PRO A 266 -2.63 12.47 -11.09
C PRO A 266 -2.81 12.81 -12.58
N ALA A 267 -2.51 11.92 -13.52
CA ALA A 267 -2.74 12.14 -14.94
C ALA A 267 -4.24 12.33 -15.26
N ALA A 268 -5.13 11.53 -14.67
CA ALA A 268 -6.57 11.70 -14.82
C ALA A 268 -7.04 13.07 -14.28
N VAL A 269 -6.52 13.47 -13.11
CA VAL A 269 -6.85 14.79 -12.53
C VAL A 269 -6.36 15.93 -13.41
N ILE A 270 -5.12 15.83 -13.90
CA ILE A 270 -4.52 16.82 -14.83
C ILE A 270 -5.35 16.93 -16.10
N GLY A 271 -5.78 15.81 -16.67
CA GLY A 271 -6.60 15.78 -17.87
C GLY A 271 -7.96 16.44 -17.67
N VAL A 272 -8.68 16.08 -16.59
CA VAL A 272 -10.00 16.66 -16.28
C VAL A 272 -9.91 18.18 -15.97
N ARG A 273 -8.88 18.59 -15.22
CA ARG A 273 -8.65 20.01 -14.85
C ARG A 273 -7.91 20.80 -15.93
N ARG A 274 -7.46 20.15 -17.01
CA ARG A 274 -6.64 20.72 -18.10
C ARG A 274 -5.37 21.42 -17.57
N ALA A 275 -4.80 20.86 -16.48
CA ALA A 275 -3.64 21.44 -15.79
C ALA A 275 -2.30 20.99 -16.42
N TRP A 276 -2.17 21.13 -17.75
CA TRP A 276 -1.04 20.59 -18.53
C TRP A 276 0.32 21.09 -18.07
N ARG A 277 0.41 22.39 -17.65
CA ARG A 277 1.64 22.95 -17.08
C ARG A 277 2.07 22.18 -15.82
N VAL A 278 1.12 21.85 -14.93
CA VAL A 278 1.41 21.05 -13.74
C VAL A 278 1.91 19.67 -14.14
N GLY A 279 1.29 19.06 -15.14
CA GLY A 279 1.73 17.78 -15.69
C GLY A 279 3.17 17.83 -16.22
N ALA A 280 3.49 18.83 -17.03
CA ALA A 280 4.84 19.02 -17.57
C ALA A 280 5.89 19.20 -16.46
N LEU A 281 5.59 20.03 -15.45
CA LEU A 281 6.50 20.25 -14.32
C LEU A 281 6.67 19.00 -13.45
N ALA A 282 5.60 18.24 -13.23
CA ALA A 282 5.67 16.98 -12.51
C ALA A 282 6.52 15.95 -13.28
N VAL A 283 6.33 15.83 -14.59
CA VAL A 283 7.17 14.96 -15.44
C VAL A 283 8.63 15.39 -15.39
N LEU A 284 8.93 16.67 -15.50
CA LEU A 284 10.30 17.20 -15.39
C LEU A 284 10.92 16.89 -14.02
N GLY A 285 10.15 17.07 -12.92
CA GLY A 285 10.61 16.71 -11.58
C GLY A 285 10.92 15.22 -11.43
N GLY A 286 10.04 14.34 -11.92
CA GLY A 286 10.25 12.90 -11.89
C GLY A 286 11.41 12.46 -12.78
N ALA A 287 11.47 12.98 -14.01
CA ALA A 287 12.54 12.70 -14.97
C ALA A 287 13.92 13.15 -14.46
N SER A 288 13.99 14.27 -13.69
CA SER A 288 15.26 14.70 -13.09
C SER A 288 15.81 13.70 -12.09
N VAL A 289 14.94 13.08 -11.28
CA VAL A 289 15.34 12.03 -10.31
C VAL A 289 15.81 10.77 -11.02
N ILE A 290 15.07 10.31 -12.01
CA ILE A 290 15.46 9.14 -12.82
C ILE A 290 16.75 9.42 -13.60
N GLY A 291 16.91 10.64 -14.14
CA GLY A 291 18.13 11.09 -14.82
C GLY A 291 19.34 11.12 -13.90
N LEU A 292 19.18 11.57 -12.66
CA LEU A 292 20.24 11.52 -11.65
C LEU A 292 20.66 10.07 -11.33
N ALA A 293 19.71 9.15 -11.23
CA ALA A 293 20.00 7.73 -11.05
C ALA A 293 20.76 7.16 -12.26
N ALA A 294 20.38 7.54 -13.48
CA ALA A 294 21.08 7.16 -14.71
C ALA A 294 22.52 7.69 -14.73
N ILE A 295 22.76 8.95 -14.36
CA ILE A 295 24.10 9.56 -14.23
C ILE A 295 24.91 8.82 -13.16
N ALA A 296 24.29 8.36 -12.08
CA ALA A 296 24.93 7.56 -11.05
C ALA A 296 25.26 6.13 -11.51
N GLY A 297 24.67 5.66 -12.62
CA GLY A 297 24.95 4.38 -13.26
C GLY A 297 23.79 3.40 -13.32
N PHE A 298 22.62 3.74 -12.78
CA PHE A 298 21.43 2.89 -12.82
C PHE A 298 20.43 3.37 -13.86
N TRP A 299 20.29 2.64 -14.98
CA TRP A 299 19.24 2.91 -15.96
C TRP A 299 17.94 2.18 -15.59
N TRP A 300 16.91 2.94 -15.27
CA TRP A 300 15.66 2.43 -14.72
C TRP A 300 14.97 1.40 -15.64
N VAL A 301 15.05 1.58 -16.97
CA VAL A 301 14.43 0.68 -17.95
C VAL A 301 15.10 -0.69 -17.94
N ASP A 302 16.44 -0.73 -17.83
CA ASP A 302 17.18 -2.01 -17.74
C ASP A 302 16.78 -2.77 -16.47
N GLY A 303 16.56 -2.04 -15.36
CA GLY A 303 16.04 -2.61 -14.13
C GLY A 303 14.64 -3.22 -14.29
N VAL A 304 13.73 -2.54 -15.01
CA VAL A 304 12.39 -3.09 -15.34
C VAL A 304 12.51 -4.38 -16.16
N LEU A 305 13.37 -4.38 -17.17
CA LEU A 305 13.57 -5.55 -18.05
C LEU A 305 14.16 -6.73 -17.29
N ALA A 306 15.16 -6.49 -16.45
CA ALA A 306 15.77 -7.50 -15.60
C ALA A 306 14.74 -8.07 -14.58
N SER A 307 13.99 -7.22 -13.90
CA SER A 307 12.93 -7.65 -12.97
C SER A 307 11.81 -8.46 -13.66
N ARG A 308 11.52 -8.16 -14.95
CA ARG A 308 10.58 -8.97 -15.74
C ARG A 308 11.10 -10.38 -16.01
N VAL A 309 12.38 -10.52 -16.32
CA VAL A 309 13.02 -11.85 -16.49
C VAL A 309 12.90 -12.64 -15.20
N GLU A 310 13.28 -12.04 -14.06
CA GLU A 310 13.13 -12.65 -12.74
C GLU A 310 11.68 -13.12 -12.45
N TYR A 311 10.68 -12.29 -12.81
CA TYR A 311 9.28 -12.68 -12.66
C TYR A 311 8.94 -13.92 -13.49
N LEU A 312 9.38 -13.98 -14.75
CA LEU A 312 9.10 -15.09 -15.67
C LEU A 312 9.78 -16.40 -15.22
N ASP A 313 10.92 -16.32 -14.54
CA ASP A 313 11.65 -17.46 -14.00
C ASP A 313 11.16 -17.88 -12.60
N SER A 314 10.34 -17.04 -11.99
CA SER A 314 9.78 -17.29 -10.64
C SER A 314 8.57 -18.22 -10.67
N VAL A 315 8.19 -18.73 -9.47
CA VAL A 315 6.94 -19.51 -9.30
C VAL A 315 5.69 -18.72 -9.70
N ALA A 316 5.74 -17.42 -9.69
CA ALA A 316 4.61 -16.59 -10.08
C ALA A 316 4.25 -16.76 -11.57
N SER A 317 5.21 -17.09 -12.42
CA SER A 317 4.96 -17.34 -13.86
C SER A 317 4.05 -18.53 -14.09
N VAL A 318 4.23 -19.62 -13.33
CA VAL A 318 3.46 -20.87 -13.48
C VAL A 318 2.14 -20.91 -12.72
N ARG A 319 1.84 -19.89 -11.92
CA ARG A 319 0.57 -19.75 -11.21
C ARG A 319 -0.61 -19.60 -12.20
N PRO A 320 -1.76 -20.32 -11.98
CA PRO A 320 -2.90 -20.27 -12.89
C PRO A 320 -3.51 -18.88 -13.03
N TYR A 321 -3.41 -18.28 -14.22
CA TYR A 321 -3.87 -16.92 -14.48
C TYR A 321 -5.37 -16.72 -14.15
N GLY A 322 -6.24 -17.63 -14.65
CA GLY A 322 -7.69 -17.53 -14.43
C GLY A 322 -8.09 -17.55 -12.96
N TYR A 323 -7.39 -18.34 -12.12
CA TYR A 323 -7.61 -18.33 -10.68
C TYR A 323 -7.23 -16.97 -10.06
N PHE A 324 -6.05 -16.45 -10.44
CA PHE A 324 -5.55 -15.22 -9.82
C PHE A 324 -6.32 -13.97 -10.22
N LEU A 325 -6.98 -13.92 -11.38
CA LEU A 325 -7.92 -12.83 -11.70
C LEU A 325 -9.04 -12.69 -10.64
N LEU A 326 -9.53 -13.80 -10.07
CA LEU A 326 -10.53 -13.75 -9.01
C LEU A 326 -9.88 -13.62 -7.63
N ALA A 327 -8.82 -14.39 -7.37
CA ALA A 327 -8.16 -14.44 -6.07
C ALA A 327 -7.54 -13.09 -5.70
N ASN A 328 -6.94 -12.38 -6.65
CA ASN A 328 -6.41 -11.05 -6.44
C ASN A 328 -7.50 -10.04 -6.03
N LEU A 329 -8.66 -10.08 -6.69
CA LEU A 329 -9.79 -9.22 -6.32
C LEU A 329 -10.34 -9.58 -4.94
N ALA A 330 -10.35 -10.86 -4.57
CA ALA A 330 -10.76 -11.29 -3.24
C ALA A 330 -9.74 -10.87 -2.16
N ALA A 331 -8.44 -10.98 -2.42
CA ALA A 331 -7.39 -10.51 -1.52
C ALA A 331 -7.44 -8.97 -1.37
N LEU A 332 -7.63 -8.23 -2.48
CA LEU A 332 -7.85 -6.79 -2.44
C LEU A 332 -9.10 -6.44 -1.62
N ALA A 333 -10.21 -7.18 -1.81
CA ALA A 333 -11.44 -6.96 -1.06
C ALA A 333 -11.20 -7.08 0.45
N VAL A 334 -10.44 -8.09 0.89
CA VAL A 334 -10.03 -8.23 2.30
C VAL A 334 -9.17 -7.05 2.73
N THR A 335 -8.20 -6.65 1.92
CA THR A 335 -7.27 -5.54 2.21
C THR A 335 -7.98 -4.20 2.36
N VAL A 336 -8.88 -3.84 1.45
CA VAL A 336 -9.62 -2.57 1.54
C VAL A 336 -10.80 -2.64 2.51
N GLY A 337 -11.29 -3.85 2.77
CA GLY A 337 -12.38 -4.15 3.70
C GLY A 337 -13.79 -3.86 3.15
N PRO A 338 -14.82 -4.40 3.82
CA PRO A 338 -16.19 -4.43 3.31
C PRO A 338 -16.84 -3.05 3.17
N ALA A 339 -16.46 -2.07 4.01
CA ALA A 339 -16.99 -0.71 3.92
C ALA A 339 -16.54 -0.02 2.62
N THR A 340 -15.28 -0.21 2.23
CA THR A 340 -14.74 0.34 0.98
C THR A 340 -15.46 -0.23 -0.22
N LEU A 341 -15.68 -1.55 -0.28
CA LEU A 341 -16.46 -2.18 -1.35
C LEU A 341 -17.89 -1.65 -1.43
N ALA A 342 -18.57 -1.54 -0.27
CA ALA A 342 -19.91 -0.98 -0.22
C ALA A 342 -19.95 0.47 -0.73
N GLY A 343 -18.90 1.25 -0.43
CA GLY A 343 -18.76 2.62 -0.88
C GLY A 343 -18.44 2.73 -2.37
N VAL A 344 -17.61 1.83 -2.91
CA VAL A 344 -17.30 1.76 -4.35
C VAL A 344 -18.57 1.53 -5.18
N LEU A 345 -19.48 0.64 -4.74
CA LEU A 345 -20.76 0.40 -5.42
C LEU A 345 -21.74 1.58 -5.31
N ARG A 346 -21.44 2.57 -4.45
CA ARG A 346 -22.22 3.80 -4.28
C ARG A 346 -21.42 5.03 -4.73
N LEU A 347 -20.38 4.80 -5.52
CA LEU A 347 -19.46 5.85 -5.96
C LEU A 347 -20.21 6.93 -6.76
N ARG A 348 -19.96 8.18 -6.39
CA ARG A 348 -20.56 9.37 -7.00
C ARG A 348 -19.57 10.53 -7.01
N GLN A 349 -19.82 11.52 -7.88
CA GLN A 349 -19.03 12.73 -7.89
C GLN A 349 -19.08 13.44 -6.52
N PRO A 350 -17.98 14.07 -6.10
CA PRO A 350 -16.71 14.23 -6.84
C PRO A 350 -15.66 13.13 -6.57
N LEU A 351 -15.95 12.13 -5.73
CA LEU A 351 -15.00 11.09 -5.33
C LEU A 351 -14.62 10.14 -6.48
N THR A 352 -15.41 10.11 -7.54
CA THR A 352 -15.14 9.31 -8.74
C THR A 352 -13.78 9.64 -9.37
N LEU A 353 -13.35 10.92 -9.30
CA LEU A 353 -12.06 11.35 -9.85
C LEU A 353 -10.85 10.83 -9.05
N LEU A 354 -11.05 10.39 -7.81
CA LEU A 354 -10.03 9.73 -6.99
C LEU A 354 -10.08 8.20 -7.14
N VAL A 355 -11.26 7.64 -6.91
CA VAL A 355 -11.46 6.18 -6.80
C VAL A 355 -11.48 5.53 -8.19
N GLY A 356 -12.00 6.20 -9.21
CA GLY A 356 -12.07 5.66 -10.57
C GLY A 356 -10.71 5.32 -11.17
N PRO A 357 -9.75 6.25 -11.19
CA PRO A 357 -8.38 5.94 -11.63
C PRO A 357 -7.71 4.84 -10.79
N ALA A 358 -7.93 4.81 -9.47
CA ALA A 358 -7.41 3.74 -8.62
C ALA A 358 -7.98 2.36 -8.98
N LEU A 359 -9.27 2.27 -9.30
CA LEU A 359 -9.89 1.04 -9.82
C LEU A 359 -9.32 0.66 -11.19
N ALA A 360 -9.09 1.63 -12.07
CA ALA A 360 -8.47 1.37 -13.38
C ALA A 360 -7.04 0.83 -13.23
N ILE A 361 -6.25 1.36 -12.29
CA ILE A 361 -4.91 0.86 -11.97
C ILE A 361 -4.98 -0.59 -11.51
N VAL A 362 -5.89 -0.91 -10.58
CA VAL A 362 -6.09 -2.28 -10.10
C VAL A 362 -6.48 -3.21 -11.25
N ALA A 363 -7.43 -2.80 -12.09
CA ALA A 363 -7.85 -3.62 -13.24
C ALA A 363 -6.70 -3.87 -14.23
N LEU A 364 -5.89 -2.84 -14.52
CA LEU A 364 -4.70 -2.99 -15.38
C LEU A 364 -3.65 -3.92 -14.76
N ALA A 365 -3.38 -3.77 -13.47
CA ALA A 365 -2.44 -4.62 -12.74
C ALA A 365 -2.88 -6.08 -12.73
N ASP A 366 -4.18 -6.33 -12.53
CA ASP A 366 -4.76 -7.67 -12.50
C ASP A 366 -4.72 -8.36 -13.87
N VAL A 367 -5.25 -7.67 -14.89
CA VAL A 367 -5.29 -8.18 -16.26
C VAL A 367 -3.89 -8.36 -16.86
N SER A 368 -2.90 -7.59 -16.42
CA SER A 368 -1.52 -7.74 -16.89
C SER A 368 -0.92 -9.13 -16.61
N GLY A 369 -1.43 -9.83 -15.58
CA GLY A 369 -0.89 -11.09 -15.10
C GLY A 369 0.51 -10.99 -14.47
N MET A 370 1.02 -9.77 -14.28
CA MET A 370 2.32 -9.52 -13.62
C MET A 370 2.24 -9.55 -12.09
N SER A 371 1.04 -9.73 -11.54
CA SER A 371 0.80 -9.88 -10.09
C SER A 371 -0.14 -11.05 -9.87
N LYS A 372 0.40 -12.25 -9.75
CA LYS A 372 -0.39 -13.45 -9.41
C LYS A 372 -0.14 -13.83 -7.95
N GLY A 373 -0.96 -13.29 -7.03
CA GLY A 373 -0.83 -13.37 -5.58
C GLY A 373 0.01 -12.24 -4.98
N GLU A 374 0.06 -12.17 -3.67
CA GLU A 374 0.73 -11.12 -2.85
C GLU A 374 0.15 -9.71 -3.04
N VAL A 375 -1.00 -9.61 -3.71
CA VAL A 375 -1.60 -8.32 -4.07
C VAL A 375 -2.11 -7.54 -2.85
N GLU A 376 -2.33 -8.21 -1.74
CA GLU A 376 -2.67 -7.59 -0.46
C GLU A 376 -1.62 -6.58 0.01
N ARG A 377 -0.32 -6.77 -0.36
CA ARG A 377 0.77 -5.83 -0.10
C ARG A 377 1.23 -5.10 -1.36
N ILE A 378 1.43 -5.80 -2.48
CA ILE A 378 1.94 -5.22 -3.73
C ILE A 378 1.02 -4.11 -4.26
N TRP A 379 -0.31 -4.27 -4.09
CA TRP A 379 -1.29 -3.27 -4.51
C TRP A 379 -1.63 -2.25 -3.42
N LEU A 380 -0.97 -2.30 -2.25
CA LEU A 380 -1.18 -1.34 -1.17
C LEU A 380 -1.10 0.12 -1.65
N PRO A 381 -0.13 0.54 -2.49
CA PRO A 381 -0.06 1.89 -3.01
C PRO A 381 -1.31 2.34 -3.78
N PHE A 382 -2.01 1.41 -4.42
CA PHE A 382 -3.24 1.68 -5.20
C PHE A 382 -4.48 1.59 -4.31
N ALA A 383 -4.52 0.57 -3.44
CA ALA A 383 -5.62 0.26 -2.54
C ALA A 383 -5.94 1.42 -1.59
N LEU A 384 -4.91 2.16 -1.13
CA LEU A 384 -5.09 3.30 -0.23
C LEU A 384 -6.00 4.39 -0.82
N PHE A 385 -6.01 4.58 -2.14
CA PHE A 385 -6.87 5.56 -2.82
C PHE A 385 -8.31 5.07 -3.03
N LEU A 386 -8.60 3.79 -2.76
CA LEU A 386 -9.95 3.26 -2.71
C LEU A 386 -10.62 3.51 -1.35
N LEU A 387 -9.85 3.56 -0.26
CA LEU A 387 -10.34 3.60 1.12
C LEU A 387 -11.31 4.77 1.43
N PRO A 388 -11.13 5.98 0.84
CA PRO A 388 -12.08 7.08 1.02
C PRO A 388 -13.52 6.74 0.60
N ALA A 389 -13.72 5.77 -0.31
CA ALA A 389 -15.05 5.29 -0.70
C ALA A 389 -15.84 4.75 0.51
N GLY A 390 -15.18 4.22 1.54
CA GLY A 390 -15.83 3.75 2.76
C GLY A 390 -16.73 4.82 3.42
N ALA A 391 -16.44 6.10 3.21
CA ALA A 391 -17.32 7.19 3.64
C ALA A 391 -18.70 7.19 2.98
N LEU A 392 -18.85 6.52 1.83
CA LEU A 392 -20.12 6.40 1.10
C LEU A 392 -20.89 5.10 1.42
N ALA A 393 -20.36 4.21 2.26
CA ALA A 393 -20.96 2.92 2.55
C ALA A 393 -22.39 3.01 3.11
N ALA A 394 -22.73 4.11 3.80
CA ALA A 394 -24.08 4.44 4.23
C ALA A 394 -24.26 5.95 4.40
N ASP A 395 -25.47 6.44 4.20
CA ASP A 395 -25.81 7.85 4.49
C ASP A 395 -26.15 8.01 5.97
N ASP A 396 -26.84 7.03 6.56
CA ASP A 396 -27.20 6.98 7.97
C ASP A 396 -25.99 6.79 8.89
N PRO A 397 -25.79 7.66 9.91
CA PRO A 397 -24.66 7.61 10.83
C PRO A 397 -24.56 6.30 11.63
N ALA A 398 -25.67 5.68 12.00
CA ALA A 398 -25.68 4.43 12.76
C ALA A 398 -25.18 3.28 11.89
N ARG A 399 -25.66 3.19 10.64
CA ARG A 399 -25.16 2.21 9.66
C ARG A 399 -23.69 2.44 9.30
N LEU A 400 -23.27 3.71 9.19
CA LEU A 400 -21.87 4.03 8.91
C LEU A 400 -20.96 3.60 10.08
N ARG A 401 -21.45 3.69 11.34
CA ARG A 401 -20.73 3.14 12.50
C ARG A 401 -20.57 1.63 12.42
N LEU A 402 -21.60 0.89 12.00
CA LEU A 402 -21.51 -0.56 11.79
C LEU A 402 -20.49 -0.92 10.71
N TRP A 403 -20.38 -0.14 9.63
CA TRP A 403 -19.36 -0.35 8.61
C TRP A 403 -17.93 -0.15 9.13
N ARG A 404 -17.72 0.83 10.03
CA ARG A 404 -16.40 1.00 10.68
C ARG A 404 -16.03 -0.19 11.56
N TRP A 405 -17.01 -0.72 12.32
CA TRP A 405 -16.80 -1.97 13.07
C TRP A 405 -16.48 -3.16 12.16
N ALA A 406 -17.14 -3.28 11.02
CA ALA A 406 -16.85 -4.33 10.05
C ALA A 406 -15.41 -4.25 9.51
N GLN A 407 -14.86 -3.03 9.28
CA GLN A 407 -13.44 -2.86 8.91
C GLN A 407 -12.51 -3.42 9.99
N VAL A 408 -12.69 -3.01 11.23
CA VAL A 408 -11.88 -3.48 12.37
C VAL A 408 -12.02 -5.00 12.55
N ALA A 409 -13.24 -5.52 12.47
CA ALA A 409 -13.49 -6.94 12.61
C ALA A 409 -12.75 -7.77 11.55
N VAL A 410 -12.76 -7.35 10.28
CA VAL A 410 -12.01 -8.04 9.22
C VAL A 410 -10.51 -8.02 9.51
N ALA A 411 -9.94 -6.88 9.89
CA ALA A 411 -8.52 -6.79 10.23
C ALA A 411 -8.14 -7.75 11.39
N VAL A 412 -8.94 -7.74 12.47
CA VAL A 412 -8.72 -8.61 13.63
C VAL A 412 -8.91 -10.08 13.28
N LEU A 413 -9.91 -10.44 12.47
CA LEU A 413 -10.13 -11.82 12.03
C LEU A 413 -8.97 -12.32 11.16
N VAL A 414 -8.52 -11.52 10.19
CA VAL A 414 -7.39 -11.90 9.33
C VAL A 414 -6.15 -12.13 10.17
N THR A 415 -5.75 -11.18 11.02
CA THR A 415 -4.57 -11.36 11.85
C THR A 415 -4.69 -12.49 12.89
N THR A 416 -5.91 -12.93 13.22
CA THR A 416 -6.13 -14.05 14.15
C THR A 416 -5.99 -15.39 13.46
N PHE A 417 -6.53 -15.53 12.25
CA PHE A 417 -6.66 -16.82 11.57
C PHE A 417 -5.69 -17.02 10.42
N VAL A 418 -4.97 -15.99 10.02
CA VAL A 418 -3.95 -16.06 8.97
C VAL A 418 -2.65 -15.47 9.48
N ARG A 419 -1.60 -16.28 9.52
CA ARG A 419 -0.23 -15.79 9.71
C ARG A 419 0.32 -15.39 8.35
N THR A 420 0.43 -14.10 8.09
CA THR A 420 1.11 -13.58 6.91
C THR A 420 2.64 -13.70 7.07
N HIS A 421 3.38 -13.64 5.98
CA HIS A 421 4.85 -13.63 6.02
C HIS A 421 5.42 -12.23 6.23
N TRP A 422 4.53 -11.23 6.32
CA TRP A 422 4.81 -9.81 6.50
C TRP A 422 3.88 -9.20 7.54
#